data_059e22457d8a14f92b6b07c0dc7b9acb
#
_entry.id   059e22457d8a14f92b6b07c0dc7b9acb
#
_cell.length_a   1.000
_cell.length_b   1.000
_cell.length_c   1.000
_cell.angle_alpha   90.00
_cell.angle_beta   90.00
_cell.angle_gamma   90.00
#
_symmetry.space_group_name_H-M   'P 1'
#
loop_
_entity.id
_entity.type
_entity.pdbx_description
1 polymer ?
#
loop_
_entity_poly.entity_id
_entity_poly.type
_entity_poly.pdbx_seq_one_letter_code
_entity_poly.pdbx_strand_id
1 'polypeptide(L)'
;GTMLAWVRYDESQVPIYDMQEFKGLSPERMEYDEYPGSYRYKYPVAGARNATVSVLTFDIKNRVTRTMKVPMDSDSYVPRIKFTDDADKLAIVTLNRLQNQMDIYIGNPRSTECTLAVRETAKKYIGESAYGSLKFFGNNFAYLSDRDGFRHLYLYNLSGQLVKQVTRGSYDVTDFYGRDPKTGAFYYASRQESPLRKAVYCNDKNGREKKL
;
A
#
# COMPACT_ATOMS: atom_id res chain seq x y z
N GLY A 1 -12.34 -9.92 16.21
CA GLY A 1 -11.84 -8.55 16.22
C GLY A 1 -12.77 -7.60 16.95
N THR A 2 -12.25 -6.49 17.46
CA THR A 2 -13.01 -5.48 18.20
C THR A 2 -13.29 -4.22 17.39
N MET A 3 -12.55 -4.05 16.29
CA MET A 3 -12.63 -2.88 15.40
C MET A 3 -12.73 -3.32 13.95
N LEU A 4 -13.45 -2.56 13.13
CA LEU A 4 -13.38 -2.60 11.67
C LEU A 4 -12.77 -1.29 11.17
N ALA A 5 -12.15 -1.32 10.00
CA ALA A 5 -11.67 -0.13 9.32
C ALA A 5 -11.89 -0.28 7.81
N TRP A 6 -12.27 0.81 7.13
CA TRP A 6 -12.44 0.84 5.68
C TRP A 6 -12.09 2.21 5.10
N VAL A 7 -11.88 2.24 3.81
CA VAL A 7 -11.69 3.47 3.04
C VAL A 7 -13.01 3.82 2.38
N ARG A 8 -13.43 5.07 2.49
CA ARG A 8 -14.60 5.63 1.79
C ARG A 8 -14.13 6.59 0.71
N TYR A 9 -14.66 6.41 -0.48
CA TYR A 9 -14.44 7.26 -1.64
C TYR A 9 -15.70 8.12 -1.87
N ASP A 10 -15.50 9.43 -1.95
CA ASP A 10 -16.54 10.37 -2.40
C ASP A 10 -16.19 10.82 -3.82
N GLU A 11 -16.95 10.31 -4.77
CA GLU A 11 -16.79 10.58 -6.20
C GLU A 11 -17.78 11.63 -6.71
N SER A 12 -18.46 12.37 -5.83
CA SER A 12 -19.49 13.34 -6.21
C SER A 12 -18.97 14.39 -7.19
N GLN A 13 -17.70 14.79 -7.08
CA GLN A 13 -17.02 15.77 -7.90
C GLN A 13 -16.17 15.18 -9.03
N VAL A 14 -16.14 13.85 -9.16
CA VAL A 14 -15.39 13.18 -10.24
C VAL A 14 -16.19 13.25 -11.53
N PRO A 15 -15.60 13.74 -12.66
CA PRO A 15 -16.29 13.78 -13.94
C PRO A 15 -16.67 12.39 -14.43
N ILE A 16 -17.78 12.35 -15.19
CA ILE A 16 -18.16 11.14 -15.90
C ILE A 16 -17.34 11.04 -17.18
N TYR A 17 -16.74 9.89 -17.41
CA TYR A 17 -16.10 9.53 -18.66
C TYR A 17 -17.02 8.60 -19.43
N ASP A 18 -17.15 8.85 -20.73
CA ASP A 18 -17.96 8.05 -21.64
C ASP A 18 -17.00 7.22 -22.52
N MET A 19 -16.93 5.93 -22.27
CA MET A 19 -16.10 5.00 -23.03
C MET A 19 -16.97 4.31 -24.07
N GLN A 20 -16.53 4.35 -25.33
CA GLN A 20 -17.16 3.56 -26.39
C GLN A 20 -16.85 2.08 -26.17
N GLU A 21 -17.89 1.27 -26.22
CA GLU A 21 -17.79 -0.20 -26.17
C GLU A 21 -18.16 -0.77 -27.53
N PHE A 22 -17.30 -1.66 -28.00
CA PHE A 22 -17.50 -2.42 -29.23
C PHE A 22 -17.75 -3.88 -28.90
N LYS A 23 -18.51 -4.58 -29.74
CA LYS A 23 -18.64 -6.03 -29.67
C LYS A 23 -17.24 -6.64 -29.74
N GLY A 24 -16.87 -7.40 -28.75
CA GLY A 24 -15.54 -7.95 -28.63
C GLY A 24 -15.55 -9.31 -27.97
N LEU A 25 -14.52 -9.57 -27.17
CA LEU A 25 -14.32 -10.85 -26.47
C LEU A 25 -15.27 -11.09 -25.29
N SER A 26 -16.16 -10.14 -24.97
CA SER A 26 -17.11 -10.26 -23.85
C SER A 26 -18.49 -10.62 -24.39
N PRO A 27 -18.89 -11.91 -24.40
CA PRO A 27 -20.19 -12.35 -24.93
C PRO A 27 -21.39 -11.81 -24.14
N GLU A 28 -21.18 -11.32 -22.92
CA GLU A 28 -22.21 -10.72 -22.06
C GLU A 28 -22.68 -9.35 -22.53
N ARG A 29 -21.93 -8.71 -23.46
CA ARG A 29 -22.19 -7.37 -23.99
C ARG A 29 -22.44 -7.37 -25.48
N MET A 30 -23.26 -8.29 -25.96
CA MET A 30 -23.55 -8.53 -27.39
C MET A 30 -24.53 -7.53 -28.00
N GLU A 31 -25.00 -6.56 -27.25
CA GLU A 31 -26.04 -5.59 -27.68
C GLU A 31 -25.53 -4.51 -28.66
N TYR A 32 -24.21 -4.47 -28.91
CA TYR A 32 -23.58 -3.47 -29.78
C TYR A 32 -23.00 -4.09 -31.04
N ASP A 33 -23.87 -4.67 -31.88
CA ASP A 33 -23.43 -5.38 -33.07
C ASP A 33 -23.00 -4.46 -34.22
N GLU A 34 -23.71 -3.35 -34.43
CA GLU A 34 -23.50 -2.45 -35.58
C GLU A 34 -22.86 -1.12 -35.15
N TYR A 35 -23.25 -0.59 -33.96
CA TYR A 35 -22.77 0.67 -33.44
C TYR A 35 -22.13 0.48 -32.07
N PRO A 36 -21.12 1.31 -31.73
CA PRO A 36 -20.52 1.25 -30.40
C PRO A 36 -21.55 1.62 -29.34
N GLY A 37 -21.55 0.87 -28.24
CA GLY A 37 -22.25 1.23 -27.02
C GLY A 37 -21.51 2.29 -26.23
N SER A 38 -22.10 2.72 -25.13
CA SER A 38 -21.55 3.73 -24.25
C SER A 38 -21.52 3.18 -22.83
N TYR A 39 -20.32 3.14 -22.22
CA TYR A 39 -20.13 2.80 -20.83
C TYR A 39 -19.71 4.05 -20.07
N ARG A 40 -20.62 4.58 -19.25
CA ARG A 40 -20.43 5.82 -18.50
C ARG A 40 -20.08 5.53 -17.07
N TYR A 41 -18.93 6.03 -16.62
CA TYR A 41 -18.46 5.83 -15.24
C TYR A 41 -17.64 7.02 -14.77
N LYS A 42 -17.45 7.13 -13.45
CA LYS A 42 -16.61 8.15 -12.84
C LYS A 42 -15.15 7.83 -13.11
N TYR A 43 -14.45 8.74 -13.82
CA TYR A 43 -13.04 8.57 -14.15
C TYR A 43 -12.33 9.92 -14.25
N PRO A 44 -11.41 10.21 -13.31
CA PRO A 44 -10.67 11.46 -13.35
C PRO A 44 -9.54 11.36 -14.38
N VAL A 45 -9.71 11.96 -15.54
CA VAL A 45 -8.59 12.14 -16.50
C VAL A 45 -7.53 13.08 -15.90
N ALA A 46 -6.34 13.12 -16.52
CA ALA A 46 -5.25 13.98 -16.05
C ALA A 46 -5.74 15.44 -15.88
N GLY A 47 -5.46 16.04 -14.73
CA GLY A 47 -5.90 17.38 -14.35
C GLY A 47 -7.34 17.51 -13.84
N ALA A 48 -8.18 16.48 -13.95
CA ALA A 48 -9.52 16.49 -13.39
C ALA A 48 -9.51 16.25 -11.86
N ARG A 49 -10.63 16.57 -11.21
CA ARG A 49 -10.83 16.31 -9.78
C ARG A 49 -10.83 14.82 -9.50
N ASN A 50 -10.09 14.43 -8.48
CA ASN A 50 -10.05 13.06 -7.96
C ASN A 50 -11.17 12.82 -6.95
N ALA A 51 -11.44 11.56 -6.60
CA ALA A 51 -12.27 11.22 -5.47
C ALA A 51 -11.65 11.75 -4.17
N THR A 52 -12.47 12.25 -3.26
CA THR A 52 -12.02 12.56 -1.90
C THR A 52 -12.09 11.31 -1.04
N VAL A 53 -10.97 10.99 -0.39
CA VAL A 53 -10.81 9.74 0.35
C VAL A 53 -10.82 10.00 1.85
N SER A 54 -11.49 9.14 2.60
CA SER A 54 -11.47 9.16 4.07
C SER A 54 -11.34 7.74 4.63
N VAL A 55 -10.67 7.62 5.78
CA VAL A 55 -10.56 6.35 6.51
C VAL A 55 -11.53 6.38 7.67
N LEU A 56 -12.37 5.37 7.75
CA LEU A 56 -13.34 5.22 8.83
C LEU A 56 -13.03 3.98 9.67
N THR A 57 -13.41 4.05 10.93
CA THR A 57 -13.32 2.95 11.88
C THR A 57 -14.67 2.73 12.56
N PHE A 58 -14.96 1.48 12.92
CA PHE A 58 -16.17 1.10 13.65
C PHE A 58 -15.79 0.27 14.87
N ASP A 59 -16.19 0.76 16.04
CA ASP A 59 -16.07 0.04 17.31
C ASP A 59 -17.28 -0.91 17.43
N ILE A 60 -17.02 -2.21 17.33
CA ILE A 60 -18.07 -3.24 17.32
C ILE A 60 -18.83 -3.26 18.66
N LYS A 61 -18.12 -3.11 19.78
CA LYS A 61 -18.71 -3.14 21.11
C LYS A 61 -19.61 -1.93 21.37
N ASN A 62 -19.10 -0.76 21.04
CA ASN A 62 -19.80 0.51 21.32
C ASN A 62 -20.72 0.94 20.16
N ARG A 63 -20.69 0.26 19.01
CA ARG A 63 -21.45 0.56 17.79
C ARG A 63 -21.25 2.00 17.31
N VAL A 64 -20.03 2.50 17.35
CA VAL A 64 -19.69 3.88 16.97
C VAL A 64 -18.76 3.89 15.77
N THR A 65 -19.16 4.62 14.72
CA THR A 65 -18.32 4.93 13.57
C THR A 65 -17.59 6.25 13.81
N ARG A 66 -16.30 6.29 13.44
CA ARG A 66 -15.46 7.49 13.52
C ARG A 66 -14.66 7.67 12.23
N THR A 67 -14.36 8.92 11.90
CA THR A 67 -13.43 9.24 10.80
C THR A 67 -12.06 9.50 11.39
N MET A 68 -11.04 8.83 10.83
CA MET A 68 -9.65 9.01 11.22
C MET A 68 -9.14 10.40 10.79
N LYS A 69 -8.37 11.05 11.65
CA LYS A 69 -7.75 12.35 11.39
C LYS A 69 -6.40 12.18 10.70
N VAL A 70 -6.43 11.69 9.47
CA VAL A 70 -5.21 11.49 8.67
C VAL A 70 -4.76 12.82 8.10
N PRO A 71 -3.51 13.27 8.38
CA PRO A 71 -2.99 14.53 7.82
C PRO A 71 -2.58 14.34 6.36
N MET A 72 -3.53 14.51 5.43
CA MET A 72 -3.31 14.37 3.98
C MET A 72 -4.10 15.43 3.20
N ASP A 73 -3.65 15.75 1.99
CA ASP A 73 -4.36 16.64 1.10
C ASP A 73 -5.65 16.00 0.57
N SER A 74 -6.63 16.83 0.19
CA SER A 74 -7.96 16.38 -0.24
C SER A 74 -7.97 15.53 -1.51
N ASP A 75 -6.90 15.60 -2.32
CA ASP A 75 -6.72 14.85 -3.57
C ASP A 75 -5.71 13.70 -3.42
N SER A 76 -5.27 13.40 -2.19
CA SER A 76 -4.39 12.28 -1.88
C SER A 76 -5.10 10.95 -2.05
N TYR A 77 -4.30 9.90 -2.21
CA TYR A 77 -4.77 8.51 -2.24
C TYR A 77 -4.52 7.82 -0.89
N VAL A 78 -5.36 6.83 -0.57
CA VAL A 78 -5.13 5.88 0.53
C VAL A 78 -5.08 4.47 -0.07
N PRO A 79 -3.92 4.06 -0.60
CA PRO A 79 -3.80 2.79 -1.28
C PRO A 79 -3.84 1.60 -0.34
N ARG A 80 -3.55 1.80 0.96
CA ARG A 80 -3.54 0.70 1.92
C ARG A 80 -3.90 1.15 3.32
N ILE A 81 -4.73 0.35 3.99
CA ILE A 81 -4.91 0.37 5.45
C ILE A 81 -4.68 -1.06 5.97
N LYS A 82 -4.12 -1.18 7.15
CA LYS A 82 -3.89 -2.48 7.77
C LYS A 82 -3.77 -2.36 9.29
N PHE A 83 -4.49 -3.18 10.04
CA PHE A 83 -4.21 -3.33 11.45
C PHE A 83 -2.82 -3.94 11.65
N THR A 84 -2.12 -3.49 12.67
CA THR A 84 -0.91 -4.12 13.17
C THR A 84 -1.30 -5.37 13.99
N ASP A 85 -0.36 -5.98 14.68
CA ASP A 85 -0.66 -7.07 15.63
C ASP A 85 -1.42 -6.57 16.87
N ASP A 86 -1.47 -5.23 17.06
CA ASP A 86 -2.24 -4.53 18.09
C ASP A 86 -3.53 -3.96 17.47
N ALA A 87 -4.69 -4.36 17.98
CA ALA A 87 -6.00 -3.91 17.48
C ALA A 87 -6.26 -2.40 17.67
N ASP A 88 -5.50 -1.74 18.55
CA ASP A 88 -5.57 -0.29 18.78
C ASP A 88 -4.56 0.49 17.92
N LYS A 89 -3.91 -0.18 16.94
CA LYS A 89 -2.98 0.44 16.00
C LYS A 89 -3.33 0.08 14.55
N LEU A 90 -3.83 1.07 13.83
CA LEU A 90 -4.15 0.99 12.41
C LEU A 90 -3.06 1.72 11.61
N ALA A 91 -2.39 1.00 10.72
CA ALA A 91 -1.52 1.62 9.74
C ALA A 91 -2.35 2.15 8.56
N ILE A 92 -2.09 3.38 8.18
CA ILE A 92 -2.72 4.06 7.04
C ILE A 92 -1.60 4.57 6.15
N VAL A 93 -1.58 4.11 4.90
CA VAL A 93 -0.64 4.57 3.89
C VAL A 93 -1.34 5.58 3.00
N THR A 94 -0.71 6.73 2.80
CA THR A 94 -1.18 7.75 1.87
C THR A 94 -0.17 7.98 0.76
N LEU A 95 -0.65 8.39 -0.41
CA LEU A 95 0.17 8.92 -1.50
C LEU A 95 -0.37 10.30 -1.88
N ASN A 96 0.52 11.24 -2.15
CA ASN A 96 0.11 12.51 -2.75
C ASN A 96 -0.37 12.28 -4.19
N ARG A 97 -1.02 13.30 -4.78
CA ARG A 97 -1.56 13.22 -6.16
C ARG A 97 -0.52 12.82 -7.21
N LEU A 98 0.72 13.29 -7.07
CA LEU A 98 1.83 12.95 -7.98
C LEU A 98 2.43 11.56 -7.71
N GLN A 99 2.00 10.88 -6.65
CA GLN A 99 2.48 9.57 -6.21
C GLN A 99 4.00 9.50 -5.99
N ASN A 100 4.62 10.63 -5.67
CA ASN A 100 6.05 10.73 -5.40
C ASN A 100 6.37 10.98 -3.91
N GLN A 101 5.34 11.06 -3.06
CA GLN A 101 5.46 11.06 -1.61
C GLN A 101 4.48 10.05 -1.02
N MET A 102 5.00 9.13 -0.24
CA MET A 102 4.27 8.13 0.53
C MET A 102 4.46 8.40 2.02
N ASP A 103 3.37 8.49 2.76
CA ASP A 103 3.39 8.60 4.20
C ASP A 103 2.74 7.35 4.82
N ILE A 104 3.39 6.80 5.85
CA ILE A 104 2.85 5.72 6.66
C ILE A 104 2.52 6.29 8.02
N TYR A 105 1.23 6.34 8.34
CA TYR A 105 0.73 6.77 9.64
C TYR A 105 0.38 5.55 10.50
N ILE A 106 0.63 5.66 11.80
CA ILE A 106 0.09 4.74 12.81
C ILE A 106 -0.98 5.50 13.57
N GLY A 107 -2.23 5.09 13.42
CA GLY A 107 -3.39 5.72 14.02
C GLY A 107 -4.04 4.84 15.08
N ASN A 108 -4.63 5.47 16.09
CA ASN A 108 -5.48 4.78 17.06
C ASN A 108 -6.94 4.82 16.56
N PRO A 109 -7.56 3.68 16.26
CA PRO A 109 -8.90 3.64 15.66
C PRO A 109 -10.01 4.12 16.62
N ARG A 110 -9.73 4.25 17.92
CA ARG A 110 -10.70 4.74 18.93
C ARG A 110 -10.60 6.24 19.15
N SER A 111 -9.38 6.78 19.30
CA SER A 111 -9.17 8.23 19.44
C SER A 111 -9.16 8.96 18.11
N THR A 112 -8.98 8.24 17.00
CA THR A 112 -8.84 8.74 15.62
C THR A 112 -7.55 9.48 15.31
N GLU A 113 -6.70 9.70 16.30
CA GLU A 113 -5.43 10.41 16.12
C GLU A 113 -4.42 9.55 15.33
N CYS A 114 -3.69 10.20 14.42
CA CYS A 114 -2.70 9.58 13.56
C CYS A 114 -1.33 10.24 13.73
N THR A 115 -0.30 9.43 13.88
CA THR A 115 1.10 9.88 13.98
C THR A 115 1.87 9.41 12.76
N LEU A 116 2.60 10.31 12.11
CA LEU A 116 3.49 9.96 11.00
C LEU A 116 4.63 9.08 11.52
N ALA A 117 4.73 7.87 10.99
CA ALA A 117 5.85 6.97 11.27
C ALA A 117 6.95 7.14 10.21
N VAL A 118 6.62 7.06 8.93
CA VAL A 118 7.61 7.16 7.84
C VAL A 118 7.08 8.04 6.73
N ARG A 119 7.94 8.92 6.22
CA ARG A 119 7.77 9.61 4.94
C ARG A 119 8.82 9.14 3.97
N GLU A 120 8.40 8.72 2.81
CA GLU A 120 9.25 8.37 1.69
C GLU A 120 8.95 9.26 0.49
N THR A 121 10.00 9.76 -0.17
CA THR A 121 9.88 10.59 -1.37
C THR A 121 10.70 9.99 -2.50
N ALA A 122 10.23 10.15 -3.73
CA ALA A 122 10.91 9.70 -4.93
C ALA A 122 10.98 10.82 -5.97
N LYS A 123 12.00 10.81 -6.82
CA LYS A 123 12.14 11.79 -7.92
C LYS A 123 11.06 11.60 -9.00
N LYS A 124 10.55 10.38 -9.15
CA LYS A 124 9.52 10.03 -10.14
C LYS A 124 8.22 9.65 -9.43
N TYR A 125 8.01 8.37 -9.16
CA TYR A 125 6.85 7.87 -8.45
C TYR A 125 7.23 6.69 -7.56
N ILE A 126 6.41 6.42 -6.56
CA ILE A 126 6.54 5.28 -5.66
C ILE A 126 5.59 4.19 -6.14
N GLY A 127 6.16 3.04 -6.49
CA GLY A 127 5.41 1.91 -7.05
C GLY A 127 4.59 1.15 -6.00
N GLU A 128 3.59 0.41 -6.48
CA GLU A 128 2.70 -0.41 -5.65
C GLU A 128 3.47 -1.40 -4.75
N SER A 129 4.61 -1.91 -5.22
CA SER A 129 5.48 -2.81 -4.45
C SER A 129 5.90 -2.25 -3.08
N ALA A 130 5.98 -0.93 -2.92
CA ALA A 130 6.31 -0.30 -1.65
C ALA A 130 5.18 -0.54 -0.62
N TYR A 131 3.99 -0.01 -0.87
CA TYR A 131 2.88 -0.13 0.08
C TYR A 131 2.20 -1.51 0.06
N GLY A 132 2.28 -2.24 -1.05
CA GLY A 132 1.79 -3.61 -1.18
C GLY A 132 2.58 -4.62 -0.34
N SER A 133 3.87 -4.40 -0.15
CA SER A 133 4.75 -5.29 0.63
C SER A 133 4.69 -5.08 2.15
N LEU A 134 3.99 -4.05 2.63
CA LEU A 134 3.94 -3.68 4.05
C LEU A 134 3.44 -4.82 4.94
N LYS A 135 4.26 -5.26 5.88
CA LYS A 135 3.94 -6.30 6.87
C LYS A 135 4.39 -5.91 8.27
N PHE A 136 3.58 -6.28 9.27
CA PHE A 136 3.80 -5.99 10.68
C PHE A 136 4.29 -7.22 11.44
N PHE A 137 5.11 -7.00 12.47
CA PHE A 137 5.73 -8.02 13.32
C PHE A 137 5.89 -7.46 14.75
N GLY A 138 4.88 -7.61 15.59
CA GLY A 138 4.84 -6.99 16.92
C GLY A 138 4.98 -5.46 16.81
N ASN A 139 6.02 -4.90 17.42
CA ASN A 139 6.30 -3.46 17.39
C ASN A 139 7.11 -2.99 16.17
N ASN A 140 7.24 -3.82 15.14
CA ASN A 140 7.98 -3.49 13.94
C ASN A 140 7.15 -3.70 12.68
N PHE A 141 7.58 -3.08 11.59
CA PHE A 141 7.07 -3.33 10.24
C PHE A 141 8.19 -3.28 9.22
N ALA A 142 7.98 -3.94 8.10
CA ALA A 142 8.92 -3.90 6.98
C ALA A 142 8.18 -3.72 5.66
N TYR A 143 8.85 -3.07 4.71
CA TYR A 143 8.37 -2.89 3.35
C TYR A 143 9.53 -2.73 2.37
N LEU A 144 9.24 -2.86 1.08
CA LEU A 144 10.19 -2.69 -0.02
C LEU A 144 10.28 -1.22 -0.42
N SER A 145 11.50 -0.72 -0.64
CA SER A 145 11.76 0.64 -1.07
C SER A 145 12.88 0.69 -2.09
N ASP A 146 12.74 1.56 -3.09
CA ASP A 146 13.72 1.79 -4.16
C ASP A 146 14.67 2.98 -3.84
N ARG A 147 14.73 3.45 -2.58
CA ARG A 147 15.39 4.69 -2.14
C ARG A 147 16.90 4.76 -2.40
N ASP A 148 17.58 3.63 -2.50
CA ASP A 148 19.01 3.52 -2.75
C ASP A 148 19.36 3.10 -4.19
N GLY A 149 18.39 3.14 -5.11
CA GLY A 149 18.57 2.85 -6.53
C GLY A 149 18.18 1.43 -6.94
N PHE A 150 18.07 0.51 -5.98
CA PHE A 150 17.52 -0.83 -6.13
C PHE A 150 16.45 -1.08 -5.08
N ARG A 151 15.55 -2.01 -5.38
CA ARG A 151 14.48 -2.35 -4.44
C ARG A 151 14.99 -3.28 -3.35
N HIS A 152 14.96 -2.77 -2.11
CA HIS A 152 15.41 -3.50 -0.94
C HIS A 152 14.39 -3.50 0.19
N LEU A 153 14.55 -4.44 1.13
CA LEU A 153 13.70 -4.59 2.30
C LEU A 153 14.26 -3.79 3.47
N TYR A 154 13.40 -2.94 4.07
CA TYR A 154 13.71 -2.09 5.21
C TYR A 154 12.80 -2.42 6.38
N LEU A 155 13.38 -2.54 7.58
CA LEU A 155 12.69 -2.81 8.83
C LEU A 155 12.67 -1.54 9.69
N TYR A 156 11.48 -1.16 10.15
CA TYR A 156 11.21 -0.04 11.04
C TYR A 156 10.52 -0.49 12.31
N ASN A 157 10.63 0.29 13.39
CA ASN A 157 9.71 0.18 14.51
C ASN A 157 8.44 1.02 14.26
N LEU A 158 7.39 0.83 15.08
CA LEU A 158 6.12 1.55 14.91
C LEU A 158 6.22 3.07 15.17
N SER A 159 7.31 3.56 15.80
CA SER A 159 7.58 4.99 15.92
C SER A 159 8.30 5.59 14.72
N GLY A 160 8.60 4.78 13.68
CA GLY A 160 9.19 5.23 12.44
C GLY A 160 10.71 5.27 12.41
N GLN A 161 11.38 4.75 13.43
CA GLN A 161 12.84 4.63 13.41
C GLN A 161 13.26 3.45 12.55
N LEU A 162 14.20 3.67 11.63
CA LEU A 162 14.82 2.61 10.84
C LEU A 162 15.64 1.71 11.77
N VAL A 163 15.23 0.44 11.89
CA VAL A 163 15.94 -0.59 12.66
C VAL A 163 17.11 -1.13 11.85
N LYS A 164 16.85 -1.53 10.59
CA LYS A 164 17.90 -1.98 9.66
C LYS A 164 17.41 -2.04 8.21
N GLN A 165 18.32 -1.90 7.27
CA GLN A 165 18.17 -2.38 5.90
C GLN A 165 18.47 -3.89 5.89
N VAL A 166 17.49 -4.70 5.53
CA VAL A 166 17.57 -6.18 5.60
C VAL A 166 18.34 -6.75 4.42
N THR A 167 18.13 -6.20 3.21
CA THR A 167 18.79 -6.65 1.98
C THR A 167 19.58 -5.50 1.36
N ARG A 168 20.69 -5.80 0.68
CA ARG A 168 21.58 -4.82 0.03
C ARG A 168 22.21 -5.43 -1.22
N GLY A 169 22.54 -4.59 -2.19
CA GLY A 169 23.25 -5.03 -3.40
C GLY A 169 22.75 -4.33 -4.65
N SER A 170 23.31 -4.68 -5.80
CA SER A 170 22.91 -4.14 -7.11
C SER A 170 21.84 -5.04 -7.77
N TYR A 171 20.78 -5.31 -7.06
CA TYR A 171 19.66 -6.16 -7.51
C TYR A 171 18.36 -5.78 -6.83
N ASP A 172 17.23 -6.15 -7.43
CA ASP A 172 15.91 -5.93 -6.87
C ASP A 172 15.40 -7.13 -6.07
N VAL A 173 14.87 -6.85 -4.88
CA VAL A 173 13.95 -7.73 -4.17
C VAL A 173 12.58 -7.60 -4.83
N THR A 174 12.03 -8.68 -5.37
CA THR A 174 10.78 -8.65 -6.12
C THR A 174 9.56 -8.86 -5.22
N ASP A 175 9.70 -9.70 -4.20
CA ASP A 175 8.61 -10.08 -3.30
C ASP A 175 9.11 -10.19 -1.87
N PHE A 176 8.30 -9.76 -0.92
CA PHE A 176 8.52 -9.96 0.50
C PHE A 176 7.46 -10.90 1.06
N TYR A 177 7.86 -12.09 1.48
CA TYR A 177 6.94 -13.11 1.99
C TYR A 177 6.62 -12.95 3.47
N GLY A 178 7.59 -12.51 4.27
CA GLY A 178 7.38 -12.29 5.69
C GLY A 178 8.61 -12.53 6.55
N ARG A 179 8.39 -12.54 7.85
CA ARG A 179 9.39 -12.83 8.88
C ARG A 179 8.90 -13.99 9.74
N ASP A 180 9.75 -14.98 9.97
CA ASP A 180 9.48 -16.04 10.92
C ASP A 180 9.54 -15.50 12.36
N PRO A 181 8.46 -15.62 13.14
CA PRO A 181 8.42 -15.10 14.50
C PRO A 181 9.36 -15.83 15.47
N LYS A 182 9.69 -17.11 15.19
CA LYS A 182 10.55 -17.92 16.05
C LYS A 182 12.03 -17.64 15.82
N THR A 183 12.45 -17.64 14.57
CA THR A 183 13.86 -17.49 14.20
C THR A 183 14.25 -16.04 13.94
N GLY A 184 13.28 -15.18 13.63
CA GLY A 184 13.49 -13.79 13.22
C GLY A 184 13.97 -13.64 11.77
N ALA A 185 14.00 -14.72 11.00
CA ALA A 185 14.46 -14.73 9.62
C ALA A 185 13.44 -14.08 8.67
N PHE A 186 13.94 -13.34 7.67
CA PHE A 186 13.13 -12.73 6.62
C PHE A 186 13.18 -13.58 5.36
N TYR A 187 12.02 -13.79 4.72
CA TYR A 187 11.88 -14.56 3.50
C TYR A 187 11.42 -13.66 2.36
N TYR A 188 12.13 -13.71 1.24
CA TYR A 188 11.88 -12.84 0.10
C TYR A 188 12.34 -13.51 -1.20
N ALA A 189 11.89 -12.98 -2.33
CA ALA A 189 12.44 -13.31 -3.63
C ALA A 189 13.25 -12.14 -4.19
N SER A 190 14.31 -12.46 -4.90
CA SER A 190 15.14 -11.46 -5.56
C SER A 190 15.71 -11.95 -6.89
N ARG A 191 16.26 -10.99 -7.67
CA ARG A 191 16.90 -11.23 -8.95
C ARG A 191 18.43 -11.07 -8.86
N GLN A 192 19.03 -11.36 -7.70
CA GLN A 192 20.47 -11.11 -7.49
C GLN A 192 21.40 -11.97 -8.35
N GLU A 193 20.97 -13.15 -8.79
CA GLU A 193 21.80 -14.00 -9.67
C GLU A 193 21.70 -13.63 -11.14
N SER A 194 20.56 -13.10 -11.56
CA SER A 194 20.30 -12.73 -12.94
C SER A 194 19.02 -11.88 -13.03
N PRO A 195 19.01 -10.83 -13.87
CA PRO A 195 17.79 -10.04 -14.10
C PRO A 195 16.60 -10.86 -14.61
N LEU A 196 16.86 -12.00 -15.26
CA LEU A 196 15.85 -12.88 -15.86
C LEU A 196 15.37 -13.98 -14.91
N ARG A 197 16.07 -14.21 -13.78
CA ARG A 197 15.74 -15.30 -12.86
C ARG A 197 15.42 -14.77 -11.48
N LYS A 198 14.32 -15.26 -10.95
CA LYS A 198 13.90 -14.99 -9.58
C LYS A 198 14.13 -16.24 -8.73
N ALA A 199 14.76 -16.07 -7.57
CA ALA A 199 14.95 -17.13 -6.60
C ALA A 199 14.51 -16.66 -5.20
N VAL A 200 14.20 -17.62 -4.32
CA VAL A 200 13.79 -17.37 -2.94
C VAL A 200 15.00 -17.42 -2.02
N TYR A 201 15.03 -16.48 -1.11
CA TYR A 201 16.12 -16.32 -0.13
C TYR A 201 15.57 -16.21 1.28
N CYS A 202 16.41 -16.57 2.23
CA CYS A 202 16.22 -16.36 3.65
C CYS A 202 17.39 -15.51 4.17
N ASN A 203 17.07 -14.43 4.89
CA ASN A 203 18.06 -13.65 5.64
C ASN A 203 17.82 -13.87 7.14
N ASP A 204 18.76 -14.51 7.83
CA ASP A 204 18.64 -14.85 9.25
C ASP A 204 18.74 -13.61 10.16
N LYS A 205 18.54 -13.79 11.47
CA LYS A 205 18.63 -12.71 12.46
C LYS A 205 20.00 -12.03 12.49
N ASN A 206 21.06 -12.73 12.10
CA ASN A 206 22.44 -12.23 12.07
C ASN A 206 22.80 -11.57 10.72
N GLY A 207 21.87 -11.53 9.78
CA GLY A 207 22.08 -10.97 8.45
C GLY A 207 22.75 -11.93 7.45
N ARG A 208 22.83 -13.22 7.77
CA ARG A 208 23.34 -14.23 6.84
C ARG A 208 22.26 -14.62 5.85
N GLU A 209 22.57 -14.44 4.59
CA GLU A 209 21.68 -14.78 3.48
C GLU A 209 21.92 -16.23 3.03
N LYS A 210 20.85 -16.91 2.68
CA LYS A 210 20.85 -18.24 2.08
C LYS A 210 19.77 -18.33 1.01
N LYS A 211 20.13 -18.84 -0.15
CA LYS A 211 19.19 -19.27 -1.18
C LYS A 211 18.51 -20.57 -0.75
N LEU A 212 17.19 -20.67 -0.99
CA LEU A 212 16.37 -21.83 -0.66
C LEU A 212 16.12 -22.74 -1.85
#